data_1f955489cb4dded417d34202205b45aa
#
_entry.id   1f955489cb4dded417d34202205b45aa
#
_cell.length_a   1.000
_cell.length_b   1.000
_cell.length_c   1.000
_cell.angle_alpha   90.00
_cell.angle_beta   90.00
_cell.angle_gamma   90.00
#
_symmetry.space_group_name_H-M   'P 1'
#
loop_
_entity.id
_entity.type
_entity.pdbx_description
1 polymer ?
#
loop_
_entity_poly.entity_id
_entity_poly.type
_entity_poly.pdbx_seq_one_letter_code
_entity_poly.pdbx_strand_id
1 'polypeptide(L)'
;MQPSQTPQQPQRRTPQESLGRALSILRRYGETNAAETAESLMHASFRSGTVVVVGEIKRGKSSLVNALIGQRELLPVDVLTSTSAPIRVSLTGAGEGPTAPDVQLVRGQGRQPIAVEELPRYVTIDGLAGAEAGSDENDLATAAAVTLEFPPLAGVMVVDTPGVGGLDEHAVQAAFSEAHRAGLLLMVCDASTPITKPEMDILAEARQEVGAVVVAVTKTDKNIRRWRAIVEDDRRLIREHLGADVPVIGVSSLRAMDAVDMAATDPQRAAGIAQRSGIVELRGQITTLLANPQALGLRSAMESVTTKLVELVARTDREIEVNAEPTEGVAKLEQEQKELEELKEHASEWEQLLSRDIQLMRNRITDELDGDIEQLRNKWTKRINSEGMRVLRSKPQVFTSQIETELTDLIGTTLDKQLAGLKQRAQQLFPDRPEIVHSVAGARWSPSRWRRSRAATWRRRRRI
;
A
#
# COMPACT_ATOMS: atom_id res chain seq x y z
N MET A 1 39.14 0.44 58.15
CA MET A 1 38.64 1.14 56.98
C MET A 1 38.55 0.10 55.88
N GLN A 2 37.35 -0.43 55.61
CA GLN A 2 37.07 -1.30 54.48
C GLN A 2 36.80 -0.41 53.27
N PRO A 3 37.29 -0.72 52.07
CA PRO A 3 36.98 0.04 50.87
C PRO A 3 35.54 -0.23 50.46
N SER A 4 34.77 0.82 50.30
CA SER A 4 33.39 0.84 49.76
C SER A 4 33.39 0.25 48.36
N GLN A 5 32.70 -0.85 48.18
CA GLN A 5 32.41 -1.44 46.87
C GLN A 5 31.48 -0.49 46.10
N THR A 6 31.99 0.08 45.02
CA THR A 6 31.20 0.81 44.03
C THR A 6 30.17 -0.14 43.39
N PRO A 7 28.89 0.25 43.27
CA PRO A 7 27.91 -0.60 42.62
C PRO A 7 28.32 -0.85 41.16
N GLN A 8 28.58 -2.11 40.82
CA GLN A 8 28.82 -2.50 39.44
C GLN A 8 27.56 -2.14 38.59
N GLN A 9 27.73 -1.28 37.60
CA GLN A 9 26.70 -1.03 36.60
C GLN A 9 26.32 -2.36 35.97
N PRO A 10 25.02 -2.64 35.78
CA PRO A 10 24.58 -3.88 35.13
C PRO A 10 25.19 -3.94 33.73
N GLN A 11 26.01 -4.97 33.49
CA GLN A 11 26.57 -5.23 32.16
C GLN A 11 25.43 -5.31 31.14
N ARG A 12 25.45 -4.46 30.10
CA ARG A 12 24.50 -4.50 29.02
C ARG A 12 24.66 -5.85 28.30
N ARG A 13 23.62 -6.68 28.36
CA ARG A 13 23.58 -7.97 27.70
C ARG A 13 23.62 -7.80 26.18
N THR A 14 24.19 -8.76 25.48
CA THR A 14 24.13 -8.82 24.02
C THR A 14 22.71 -9.11 23.58
N PRO A 15 22.32 -8.73 22.35
CA PRO A 15 21.01 -9.07 21.78
C PRO A 15 20.73 -10.58 21.79
N GLN A 16 21.74 -11.42 21.50
CA GLN A 16 21.61 -12.88 21.52
C GLN A 16 21.35 -13.43 22.92
N GLU A 17 22.05 -12.94 23.95
CA GLU A 17 21.82 -13.33 25.35
C GLU A 17 20.41 -12.93 25.80
N SER A 18 19.94 -11.76 25.37
CA SER A 18 18.59 -11.27 25.68
C SER A 18 17.53 -12.15 25.02
N LEU A 19 17.71 -12.52 23.75
CA LEU A 19 16.84 -13.43 23.02
C LEU A 19 16.79 -14.82 23.67
N GLY A 20 17.96 -15.41 24.00
CA GLY A 20 18.03 -16.71 24.65
C GLY A 20 17.25 -16.78 25.97
N ARG A 21 17.33 -15.70 26.77
CA ARG A 21 16.54 -15.60 28.00
C ARG A 21 15.05 -15.45 27.72
N ALA A 22 14.67 -14.66 26.75
CA ALA A 22 13.28 -14.46 26.35
C ALA A 22 12.65 -15.75 25.85
N LEU A 23 13.35 -16.53 25.04
CA LEU A 23 12.94 -17.88 24.59
C LEU A 23 12.73 -18.84 25.78
N SER A 24 13.63 -18.81 26.76
CA SER A 24 13.47 -19.63 27.96
C SER A 24 12.24 -19.26 28.80
N ILE A 25 11.88 -17.98 28.84
CA ILE A 25 10.65 -17.49 29.49
C ILE A 25 9.43 -18.01 28.73
N LEU A 26 9.37 -17.84 27.41
CA LEU A 26 8.24 -18.32 26.60
C LEU A 26 7.99 -19.82 26.80
N ARG A 27 9.03 -20.64 26.76
CA ARG A 27 8.93 -22.09 27.01
C ARG A 27 8.42 -22.40 28.41
N ARG A 28 8.89 -21.68 29.41
CA ARG A 28 8.45 -21.86 30.82
C ARG A 28 6.96 -21.59 31.00
N TYR A 29 6.40 -20.66 30.23
CA TYR A 29 4.97 -20.31 30.29
C TYR A 29 4.12 -21.02 29.22
N GLY A 30 4.65 -22.08 28.61
CA GLY A 30 3.90 -22.93 27.68
C GLY A 30 3.81 -22.41 26.23
N GLU A 31 4.47 -21.28 25.93
CA GLU A 31 4.51 -20.68 24.59
C GLU A 31 5.61 -21.32 23.71
N THR A 32 5.62 -22.65 23.63
CA THR A 32 6.68 -23.42 22.94
C THR A 32 6.72 -23.13 21.45
N ASN A 33 5.54 -23.06 20.79
CA ASN A 33 5.42 -22.76 19.37
C ASN A 33 6.00 -21.39 19.01
N ALA A 34 5.76 -20.38 19.84
CA ALA A 34 6.30 -19.04 19.65
C ALA A 34 7.83 -19.03 19.79
N ALA A 35 8.38 -19.81 20.73
CA ALA A 35 9.82 -19.95 20.90
C ALA A 35 10.47 -20.66 19.71
N GLU A 36 9.86 -21.72 19.17
CA GLU A 36 10.33 -22.45 17.99
C GLU A 36 10.26 -21.58 16.73
N THR A 37 9.19 -20.80 16.57
CA THR A 37 9.05 -19.82 15.47
C THR A 37 10.19 -18.80 15.52
N ALA A 38 10.46 -18.22 16.67
CA ALA A 38 11.54 -17.25 16.84
C ALA A 38 12.93 -17.86 16.59
N GLU A 39 13.18 -19.11 17.00
CA GLU A 39 14.42 -19.82 16.68
C GLU A 39 14.53 -20.09 15.18
N SER A 40 13.43 -20.50 14.54
CA SER A 40 13.40 -20.66 13.09
C SER A 40 13.74 -19.35 12.36
N LEU A 41 13.18 -18.22 12.80
CA LEU A 41 13.49 -16.91 12.24
C LEU A 41 14.97 -16.53 12.45
N MET A 42 15.54 -16.82 13.61
CA MET A 42 16.95 -16.53 13.90
C MET A 42 17.89 -17.29 12.95
N HIS A 43 17.53 -18.52 12.59
CA HIS A 43 18.31 -19.38 11.70
C HIS A 43 17.83 -19.35 10.24
N ALA A 44 16.78 -18.57 9.95
CA ALA A 44 16.25 -18.48 8.60
C ALA A 44 17.28 -17.87 7.64
N SER A 45 17.50 -18.56 6.53
CA SER A 45 18.25 -18.01 5.40
C SER A 45 17.33 -17.10 4.60
N PHE A 46 17.17 -15.87 5.05
CA PHE A 46 16.46 -14.86 4.26
C PHE A 46 17.18 -14.64 2.93
N ARG A 47 16.43 -14.40 1.87
CA ARG A 47 16.94 -13.90 0.60
C ARG A 47 17.39 -12.46 0.79
N SER A 48 18.56 -12.27 1.37
CA SER A 48 19.06 -11.01 1.92
C SER A 48 19.02 -9.83 0.96
N GLY A 49 19.14 -10.06 -0.34
CA GLY A 49 19.02 -9.05 -1.36
C GLY A 49 17.61 -8.87 -1.93
N THR A 50 16.56 -9.49 -1.37
CA THR A 50 15.21 -9.42 -1.95
C THR A 50 14.32 -8.45 -1.21
N VAL A 51 13.72 -7.52 -1.96
CA VAL A 51 12.67 -6.58 -1.52
C VAL A 51 11.37 -6.94 -2.22
N VAL A 52 10.36 -7.34 -1.49
CA VAL A 52 9.03 -7.62 -2.04
C VAL A 52 8.10 -6.44 -1.78
N VAL A 53 7.48 -5.92 -2.84
CA VAL A 53 6.60 -4.74 -2.79
C VAL A 53 5.15 -5.20 -2.76
N VAL A 54 4.46 -4.92 -1.65
CA VAL A 54 3.08 -5.35 -1.40
C VAL A 54 2.19 -4.14 -1.10
N GLY A 55 0.93 -4.20 -1.43
CA GLY A 55 -0.05 -3.15 -1.13
C GLY A 55 -1.27 -3.27 -2.04
N GLU A 56 -2.34 -2.57 -1.69
CA GLU A 56 -3.59 -2.61 -2.45
C GLU A 56 -3.44 -2.15 -3.91
N ILE A 57 -4.42 -2.51 -4.71
CA ILE A 57 -4.53 -2.06 -6.10
C ILE A 57 -4.58 -0.51 -6.14
N LYS A 58 -3.87 0.09 -7.10
CA LYS A 58 -3.81 1.56 -7.31
C LYS A 58 -3.13 2.36 -6.19
N ARG A 59 -2.46 1.75 -5.23
CA ARG A 59 -1.63 2.45 -4.23
C ARG A 59 -0.31 2.98 -4.81
N GLY A 60 0.07 2.59 -6.02
CA GLY A 60 1.25 3.11 -6.74
C GLY A 60 2.50 2.26 -6.57
N LYS A 61 2.38 0.92 -6.38
CA LYS A 61 3.49 -0.03 -6.29
C LYS A 61 4.44 0.05 -7.48
N SER A 62 3.97 -0.24 -8.68
CA SER A 62 4.80 -0.22 -9.91
C SER A 62 5.40 1.16 -10.19
N SER A 63 4.66 2.26 -9.90
CA SER A 63 5.22 3.61 -9.96
C SER A 63 6.33 3.83 -8.94
N LEU A 64 6.20 3.26 -7.73
CA LEU A 64 7.23 3.33 -6.70
C LEU A 64 8.46 2.52 -7.11
N VAL A 65 8.27 1.32 -7.66
CA VAL A 65 9.39 0.50 -8.16
C VAL A 65 10.12 1.23 -9.28
N ASN A 66 9.41 1.77 -10.27
CA ASN A 66 10.04 2.60 -11.32
C ASN A 66 10.87 3.75 -10.73
N ALA A 67 10.34 4.46 -9.74
CA ALA A 67 11.06 5.53 -9.05
C ALA A 67 12.26 5.00 -8.24
N LEU A 68 12.11 3.85 -7.59
CA LEU A 68 13.15 3.22 -6.78
C LEU A 68 14.37 2.81 -7.63
N ILE A 69 14.14 2.32 -8.85
CA ILE A 69 15.18 1.91 -9.78
C ILE A 69 15.61 3.01 -10.76
N GLY A 70 14.99 4.19 -10.70
CA GLY A 70 15.35 5.32 -11.56
C GLY A 70 15.01 5.14 -13.03
N GLN A 71 14.07 4.26 -13.37
CA GLN A 71 13.65 3.98 -14.75
C GLN A 71 12.19 4.42 -14.95
N ARG A 72 11.97 5.29 -15.93
CA ARG A 72 10.61 5.69 -16.30
C ARG A 72 9.99 4.61 -17.19
N GLU A 73 8.78 4.18 -16.81
CA GLU A 73 7.96 3.27 -17.63
C GLU A 73 8.56 1.85 -17.86
N LEU A 74 9.52 1.41 -17.03
CA LEU A 74 10.00 0.02 -17.09
C LEU A 74 8.89 -0.95 -16.70
N LEU A 75 8.24 -0.70 -15.55
CA LEU A 75 7.05 -1.43 -15.18
C LEU A 75 5.82 -0.67 -15.69
N PRO A 76 4.80 -1.39 -16.19
CA PRO A 76 3.59 -0.75 -16.70
C PRO A 76 2.84 -0.01 -15.59
N VAL A 77 2.53 1.25 -15.85
CA VAL A 77 1.81 2.13 -14.93
C VAL A 77 0.69 2.83 -15.69
N ASP A 78 -0.52 2.30 -15.62
CA ASP A 78 -1.70 2.96 -16.16
C ASP A 78 -2.82 3.02 -15.12
N VAL A 79 -3.77 3.93 -15.33
CA VAL A 79 -4.93 4.12 -14.45
C VAL A 79 -5.90 2.94 -14.54
N LEU A 80 -5.91 2.24 -15.65
CA LEU A 80 -6.83 1.13 -15.94
C LEU A 80 -6.18 -0.25 -15.74
N THR A 81 -4.86 -0.36 -15.84
CA THR A 81 -4.15 -1.65 -15.78
C THR A 81 -3.69 -2.00 -14.36
N SER A 82 -3.90 -3.24 -13.97
CA SER A 82 -3.36 -3.84 -12.75
C SER A 82 -2.37 -4.94 -13.11
N THR A 83 -1.27 -5.05 -12.36
CA THR A 83 -0.29 -6.12 -12.50
C THR A 83 -0.96 -7.45 -12.16
N SER A 84 -0.84 -8.44 -13.04
CA SER A 84 -1.42 -9.79 -12.89
C SER A 84 -0.38 -10.86 -12.56
N ALA A 85 0.89 -10.62 -12.93
CA ALA A 85 2.00 -11.53 -12.67
C ALA A 85 3.15 -10.79 -11.98
N PRO A 86 3.90 -11.40 -11.06
CA PRO A 86 5.00 -10.75 -10.37
C PRO A 86 6.14 -10.40 -11.35
N ILE A 87 6.73 -9.21 -11.16
CA ILE A 87 7.87 -8.74 -11.94
C ILE A 87 9.09 -8.66 -11.02
N ARG A 88 10.12 -9.44 -11.30
CA ARG A 88 11.37 -9.49 -10.54
C ARG A 88 12.42 -8.64 -11.23
N VAL A 89 12.88 -7.58 -10.58
CA VAL A 89 13.89 -6.66 -11.10
C VAL A 89 15.19 -6.86 -10.34
N SER A 90 16.18 -7.45 -10.99
CA SER A 90 17.53 -7.68 -10.45
C SER A 90 18.43 -6.49 -10.77
N LEU A 91 19.00 -5.88 -9.74
CA LEU A 91 19.84 -4.68 -9.85
C LEU A 91 21.30 -5.06 -9.67
N THR A 92 22.15 -4.68 -10.63
CA THR A 92 23.58 -4.97 -10.65
C THR A 92 24.42 -3.73 -10.39
N GLY A 93 25.69 -3.95 -10.02
CA GLY A 93 26.67 -2.89 -9.86
C GLY A 93 27.13 -2.31 -11.19
N ALA A 94 27.94 -1.24 -11.11
CA ALA A 94 28.48 -0.57 -12.29
C ALA A 94 29.35 -1.54 -13.11
N GLY A 95 29.01 -1.74 -14.38
CA GLY A 95 29.71 -2.63 -15.30
C GLY A 95 29.47 -4.14 -15.05
N GLU A 96 28.57 -4.51 -14.12
CA GLU A 96 28.27 -5.91 -13.79
C GLU A 96 27.02 -6.44 -14.51
N GLY A 97 26.29 -5.61 -15.22
CA GLY A 97 25.07 -5.98 -15.90
C GLY A 97 24.77 -5.18 -17.15
N PRO A 98 23.62 -5.42 -17.78
CA PRO A 98 23.20 -4.71 -18.97
C PRO A 98 22.88 -3.24 -18.65
N THR A 99 23.37 -2.31 -19.47
CA THR A 99 23.05 -0.88 -19.39
C THR A 99 21.62 -0.57 -19.80
N ALA A 100 21.06 -1.36 -20.72
CA ALA A 100 19.65 -1.35 -21.09
C ALA A 100 18.95 -2.51 -20.37
N PRO A 101 17.66 -2.35 -19.96
CA PRO A 101 16.93 -3.44 -19.30
C PRO A 101 16.85 -4.70 -20.17
N ASP A 102 17.34 -5.84 -19.63
CA ASP A 102 17.14 -7.17 -20.21
C ASP A 102 15.87 -7.77 -19.61
N VAL A 103 14.86 -8.00 -20.43
CA VAL A 103 13.53 -8.46 -20.02
C VAL A 103 13.29 -9.87 -20.51
N GLN A 104 12.94 -10.76 -19.60
CA GLN A 104 12.66 -12.16 -19.88
C GLN A 104 11.32 -12.57 -19.27
N LEU A 105 10.46 -13.21 -20.04
CA LEU A 105 9.27 -13.90 -19.54
C LEU A 105 9.66 -15.25 -18.95
N VAL A 106 9.06 -15.58 -17.82
CA VAL A 106 9.21 -16.89 -17.17
C VAL A 106 7.94 -17.70 -17.45
N ARG A 107 8.11 -18.85 -18.10
CA ARG A 107 7.05 -19.81 -18.43
C ARG A 107 7.47 -21.19 -17.97
N GLY A 108 6.92 -21.67 -16.86
CA GLY A 108 7.36 -22.93 -16.26
C GLY A 108 8.87 -22.92 -15.97
N GLN A 109 9.64 -23.80 -16.64
CA GLN A 109 11.10 -23.87 -16.53
C GLN A 109 11.84 -23.03 -17.60
N GLY A 110 11.12 -22.47 -18.56
CA GLY A 110 11.68 -21.71 -19.68
C GLY A 110 11.74 -20.20 -19.43
N ARG A 111 12.73 -19.54 -20.09
CA ARG A 111 12.84 -18.08 -20.14
C ARG A 111 12.86 -17.65 -21.60
N GLN A 112 12.08 -16.61 -21.91
CA GLN A 112 11.98 -16.05 -23.25
C GLN A 112 12.31 -14.57 -23.21
N PRO A 113 13.33 -14.08 -23.93
CA PRO A 113 13.63 -12.65 -24.02
C PRO A 113 12.52 -11.94 -24.81
N ILE A 114 12.12 -10.75 -24.34
CA ILE A 114 11.14 -9.87 -24.99
C ILE A 114 11.63 -8.42 -24.96
N ALA A 115 11.06 -7.57 -25.81
CA ALA A 115 11.25 -6.14 -25.71
C ALA A 115 10.53 -5.54 -24.50
N VAL A 116 11.06 -4.47 -23.91
CA VAL A 116 10.47 -3.78 -22.75
C VAL A 116 9.03 -3.34 -23.05
N GLU A 117 8.80 -2.86 -24.28
CA GLU A 117 7.51 -2.37 -24.76
C GLU A 117 6.43 -3.47 -24.82
N GLU A 118 6.85 -4.74 -24.90
CA GLU A 118 5.93 -5.88 -24.92
C GLU A 118 5.53 -6.34 -23.52
N LEU A 119 6.27 -5.95 -22.48
CA LEU A 119 6.06 -6.38 -21.10
C LEU A 119 4.61 -6.20 -20.62
N PRO A 120 3.92 -5.05 -20.87
CA PRO A 120 2.54 -4.86 -20.44
C PRO A 120 1.58 -5.92 -20.94
N ARG A 121 1.82 -6.45 -22.13
CA ARG A 121 0.97 -7.48 -22.75
C ARG A 121 0.91 -8.78 -21.95
N TYR A 122 1.97 -9.09 -21.19
CA TYR A 122 2.11 -10.37 -20.49
C TYR A 122 1.91 -10.28 -18.97
N VAL A 123 1.99 -9.08 -18.39
CA VAL A 123 1.98 -8.91 -16.94
C VAL A 123 0.83 -8.03 -16.42
N THR A 124 -0.07 -7.58 -17.31
CA THR A 124 -1.24 -6.81 -16.91
C THR A 124 -2.53 -7.56 -17.24
N ILE A 125 -3.59 -7.30 -16.46
CA ILE A 125 -4.90 -7.94 -16.68
C ILE A 125 -5.45 -7.64 -18.08
N ASP A 126 -5.35 -6.39 -18.54
CA ASP A 126 -5.83 -6.01 -19.87
C ASP A 126 -5.00 -6.62 -21.01
N GLY A 127 -3.69 -6.78 -20.79
CA GLY A 127 -2.80 -7.45 -21.72
C GLY A 127 -3.13 -8.93 -21.86
N LEU A 128 -3.40 -9.63 -20.76
CA LEU A 128 -3.82 -11.04 -20.73
C LEU A 128 -5.18 -11.24 -21.39
N ALA A 129 -6.18 -10.41 -21.12
CA ALA A 129 -7.50 -10.50 -21.74
C ALA A 129 -7.46 -10.38 -23.28
N GLY A 130 -6.47 -9.64 -23.82
CA GLY A 130 -6.23 -9.57 -25.27
C GLY A 130 -5.52 -10.80 -25.84
N ALA A 131 -4.81 -11.57 -25.00
CA ALA A 131 -4.07 -12.77 -25.41
C ALA A 131 -4.91 -14.06 -25.32
N GLU A 132 -5.89 -14.12 -24.42
CA GLU A 132 -6.75 -15.31 -24.20
C GLU A 132 -7.61 -15.71 -25.41
N ALA A 133 -7.80 -14.84 -26.38
CA ALA A 133 -8.59 -15.13 -27.57
C ALA A 133 -7.97 -16.21 -28.50
N GLY A 134 -6.84 -16.81 -28.16
CA GLY A 134 -6.18 -17.81 -29.01
C GLY A 134 -5.01 -18.60 -28.45
N SER A 135 -4.69 -18.53 -27.16
CA SER A 135 -3.53 -19.22 -26.58
C SER A 135 -3.95 -20.32 -25.59
N ASP A 136 -3.24 -21.47 -25.63
CA ASP A 136 -3.37 -22.53 -24.63
C ASP A 136 -3.03 -22.00 -23.21
N GLU A 137 -3.74 -22.46 -22.19
CA GLU A 137 -3.49 -22.08 -20.77
C GLU A 137 -2.02 -22.28 -20.33
N ASN A 138 -1.29 -23.19 -20.98
CA ASN A 138 0.14 -23.43 -20.76
C ASN A 138 1.07 -22.32 -21.30
N ASP A 139 0.55 -21.36 -22.02
CA ASP A 139 1.33 -20.29 -22.68
C ASP A 139 1.39 -18.98 -21.85
N LEU A 140 0.70 -18.94 -20.72
CA LEU A 140 0.68 -17.78 -19.84
C LEU A 140 2.01 -17.61 -19.10
N ALA A 141 2.54 -16.39 -19.09
CA ALA A 141 3.74 -16.08 -18.31
C ALA A 141 3.42 -16.15 -16.81
N THR A 142 4.19 -16.92 -16.05
CA THR A 142 4.05 -17.03 -14.60
C THR A 142 4.72 -15.88 -13.86
N ALA A 143 5.69 -15.23 -14.49
CA ALA A 143 6.40 -14.06 -13.97
C ALA A 143 7.19 -13.37 -15.10
N ALA A 144 7.65 -12.15 -14.85
CA ALA A 144 8.68 -11.51 -15.66
C ALA A 144 9.95 -11.29 -14.82
N ALA A 145 11.11 -11.42 -15.46
CA ALA A 145 12.41 -11.12 -14.88
C ALA A 145 13.07 -10.00 -15.68
N VAL A 146 13.54 -8.97 -14.98
CA VAL A 146 14.25 -7.84 -15.56
C VAL A 146 15.62 -7.74 -14.90
N THR A 147 16.66 -7.53 -15.67
CA THR A 147 18.00 -7.26 -15.16
C THR A 147 18.48 -5.92 -15.70
N LEU A 148 19.00 -5.07 -14.83
CA LEU A 148 19.57 -3.78 -15.23
C LEU A 148 20.66 -3.32 -14.28
N GLU A 149 21.55 -2.47 -14.78
CA GLU A 149 22.57 -1.82 -13.99
C GLU A 149 21.98 -0.65 -13.20
N PHE A 150 22.08 -0.73 -11.86
CA PHE A 150 21.65 0.35 -10.96
C PHE A 150 22.49 0.32 -9.67
N PRO A 151 23.68 0.97 -9.69
CA PRO A 151 24.65 0.92 -8.59
C PRO A 151 24.11 1.31 -7.21
N PRO A 152 23.14 2.26 -7.07
CA PRO A 152 22.62 2.62 -5.75
C PRO A 152 21.95 1.48 -4.98
N LEU A 153 21.51 0.43 -5.66
CA LEU A 153 20.89 -0.77 -5.07
C LEU A 153 21.49 -2.05 -5.65
N ALA A 154 22.80 -2.05 -5.93
CA ALA A 154 23.51 -3.21 -6.45
C ALA A 154 23.31 -4.44 -5.55
N GLY A 155 23.06 -5.59 -6.18
CA GLY A 155 22.81 -6.87 -5.47
C GLY A 155 21.40 -6.99 -4.88
N VAL A 156 20.52 -6.01 -5.11
CA VAL A 156 19.11 -6.05 -4.66
C VAL A 156 18.23 -6.58 -5.80
N MET A 157 17.30 -7.45 -5.47
CA MET A 157 16.19 -7.87 -6.32
C MET A 157 14.89 -7.26 -5.79
N VAL A 158 14.23 -6.43 -6.59
CA VAL A 158 12.92 -5.86 -6.25
C VAL A 158 11.84 -6.67 -6.96
N VAL A 159 10.85 -7.13 -6.21
CA VAL A 159 9.71 -7.90 -6.72
C VAL A 159 8.44 -7.04 -6.64
N ASP A 160 7.93 -6.60 -7.79
CA ASP A 160 6.62 -5.96 -7.88
C ASP A 160 5.55 -7.05 -7.93
N THR A 161 4.66 -7.07 -6.94
CA THR A 161 3.60 -8.09 -6.85
C THR A 161 2.28 -7.56 -7.38
N PRO A 162 1.37 -8.44 -7.83
CA PRO A 162 -0.03 -8.08 -8.05
C PRO A 162 -0.61 -7.34 -6.85
N GLY A 163 -1.52 -6.40 -7.08
CA GLY A 163 -2.13 -5.65 -5.99
C GLY A 163 -2.99 -6.55 -5.12
N VAL A 164 -2.69 -6.58 -3.81
CA VAL A 164 -3.56 -7.22 -2.82
C VAL A 164 -4.69 -6.25 -2.49
N GLY A 165 -5.92 -6.68 -2.62
CA GLY A 165 -7.09 -5.84 -2.31
C GLY A 165 -8.29 -6.20 -3.17
N GLY A 166 -9.43 -6.37 -2.55
CA GLY A 166 -10.63 -6.91 -3.15
C GLY A 166 -10.81 -8.39 -2.80
N LEU A 167 -11.63 -9.09 -3.55
CA LEU A 167 -12.04 -10.49 -3.33
C LEU A 167 -11.02 -11.52 -3.87
N ASP A 168 -9.81 -11.11 -4.30
CA ASP A 168 -8.84 -12.03 -4.89
C ASP A 168 -7.85 -12.54 -3.84
N GLU A 169 -8.22 -13.61 -3.14
CA GLU A 169 -7.37 -14.33 -2.20
C GLU A 169 -6.12 -14.91 -2.88
N HIS A 170 -6.17 -15.24 -4.17
CA HIS A 170 -5.02 -15.77 -4.91
C HIS A 170 -3.92 -14.72 -5.10
N ALA A 171 -4.26 -13.47 -5.33
CA ALA A 171 -3.28 -12.39 -5.43
C ALA A 171 -2.58 -12.13 -4.08
N VAL A 172 -3.31 -12.24 -2.98
CA VAL A 172 -2.77 -12.16 -1.61
C VAL A 172 -1.80 -13.30 -1.38
N GLN A 173 -2.21 -14.54 -1.63
CA GLN A 173 -1.37 -15.74 -1.46
C GLN A 173 -0.11 -15.69 -2.35
N ALA A 174 -0.21 -15.24 -3.58
CA ALA A 174 0.94 -15.07 -4.46
C ALA A 174 1.94 -14.05 -3.92
N ALA A 175 1.46 -12.91 -3.41
CA ALA A 175 2.29 -11.88 -2.80
C ALA A 175 3.00 -12.39 -1.53
N PHE A 176 2.31 -13.13 -0.66
CA PHE A 176 2.91 -13.75 0.52
C PHE A 176 3.90 -14.87 0.15
N SER A 177 3.60 -15.67 -0.87
CA SER A 177 4.54 -16.69 -1.37
C SER A 177 5.86 -16.07 -1.85
N GLU A 178 5.83 -14.92 -2.53
CA GLU A 178 7.03 -14.17 -2.90
C GLU A 178 7.71 -13.51 -1.69
N ALA A 179 6.91 -13.02 -0.73
CA ALA A 179 7.41 -12.38 0.49
C ALA A 179 8.05 -13.39 1.45
N HIS A 180 7.62 -14.65 1.40
CA HIS A 180 8.16 -15.69 2.27
C HIS A 180 9.69 -15.78 2.14
N ARG A 181 10.39 -15.56 3.25
CA ARG A 181 11.86 -15.48 3.32
C ARG A 181 12.49 -14.33 2.53
N ALA A 182 11.74 -13.31 2.15
CA ALA A 182 12.32 -12.08 1.63
C ALA A 182 13.18 -11.39 2.71
N GLY A 183 14.25 -10.71 2.29
CA GLY A 183 15.04 -9.90 3.22
C GLY A 183 14.26 -8.70 3.73
N LEU A 184 13.39 -8.13 2.88
CA LEU A 184 12.59 -6.95 3.21
C LEU A 184 11.24 -6.96 2.52
N LEU A 185 10.19 -6.66 3.25
CA LEU A 185 8.88 -6.32 2.69
C LEU A 185 8.71 -4.80 2.66
N LEU A 186 8.37 -4.28 1.50
CA LEU A 186 8.01 -2.88 1.28
C LEU A 186 6.49 -2.77 1.13
N MET A 187 5.82 -2.42 2.22
CA MET A 187 4.38 -2.16 2.23
C MET A 187 4.09 -0.80 1.61
N VAL A 188 3.16 -0.74 0.66
CA VAL A 188 2.81 0.49 -0.06
C VAL A 188 1.39 0.92 0.27
N CYS A 189 1.27 2.01 1.01
CA CYS A 189 0.05 2.77 1.24
C CYS A 189 0.05 4.05 0.39
N ASP A 190 -1.02 4.83 0.37
CA ASP A 190 -0.99 6.13 -0.28
C ASP A 190 -1.41 7.26 0.68
N ALA A 191 -0.97 8.48 0.39
CA ALA A 191 -1.20 9.66 1.22
C ALA A 191 -2.65 10.19 1.18
N SER A 192 -3.64 9.41 0.74
CA SER A 192 -5.04 9.81 0.71
C SER A 192 -5.77 9.51 2.02
N THR A 193 -5.42 8.41 2.66
CA THR A 193 -5.99 7.92 3.92
C THR A 193 -4.90 7.33 4.80
N PRO A 194 -5.03 7.33 6.13
CA PRO A 194 -4.20 6.49 6.99
C PRO A 194 -4.30 5.02 6.63
N ILE A 195 -3.36 4.22 7.10
CA ILE A 195 -3.32 2.78 6.92
C ILE A 195 -4.63 2.15 7.36
N THR A 196 -5.18 1.28 6.50
CA THR A 196 -6.47 0.61 6.74
C THR A 196 -6.28 -0.66 7.55
N LYS A 197 -7.38 -1.19 8.13
CA LYS A 197 -7.33 -2.45 8.86
C LYS A 197 -6.80 -3.61 8.00
N PRO A 198 -7.26 -3.86 6.77
CA PRO A 198 -6.69 -4.92 5.92
C PRO A 198 -5.18 -4.74 5.66
N GLU A 199 -4.73 -3.50 5.43
CA GLU A 199 -3.30 -3.20 5.28
C GLU A 199 -2.52 -3.47 6.58
N MET A 200 -3.12 -3.20 7.74
CA MET A 200 -2.53 -3.49 9.05
C MET A 200 -2.43 -5.00 9.30
N ASP A 201 -3.45 -5.76 8.94
CA ASP A 201 -3.48 -7.22 9.07
C ASP A 201 -2.38 -7.87 8.20
N ILE A 202 -2.23 -7.41 6.94
CA ILE A 202 -1.13 -7.82 6.04
C ILE A 202 0.24 -7.48 6.66
N LEU A 203 0.38 -6.29 7.24
CA LEU A 203 1.62 -5.87 7.87
C LEU A 203 1.96 -6.72 9.11
N ALA A 204 0.95 -7.10 9.90
CA ALA A 204 1.10 -7.96 11.07
C ALA A 204 1.57 -9.37 10.68
N GLU A 205 0.96 -9.97 9.65
CA GLU A 205 1.30 -11.29 9.12
C GLU A 205 2.71 -11.28 8.52
N ALA A 206 3.01 -10.30 7.68
CA ALA A 206 4.32 -10.18 7.02
C ALA A 206 5.48 -10.08 8.02
N ARG A 207 5.31 -9.40 9.15
CA ARG A 207 6.35 -9.28 10.18
C ARG A 207 6.78 -10.62 10.79
N GLN A 208 5.96 -11.65 10.69
CA GLN A 208 6.29 -12.99 11.20
C GLN A 208 7.12 -13.80 10.22
N GLU A 209 7.13 -13.43 8.94
CA GLU A 209 7.71 -14.24 7.87
C GLU A 209 8.91 -13.59 7.15
N VAL A 210 9.08 -12.27 7.25
CA VAL A 210 10.14 -11.54 6.53
C VAL A 210 11.21 -11.00 7.46
N GLY A 211 12.41 -10.73 6.92
CA GLY A 211 13.55 -10.22 7.67
C GLY A 211 13.35 -8.80 8.22
N ALA A 212 12.72 -7.92 7.47
CA ALA A 212 12.41 -6.57 7.87
C ALA A 212 11.19 -6.04 7.11
N VAL A 213 10.55 -5.00 7.65
CA VAL A 213 9.40 -4.32 7.02
C VAL A 213 9.64 -2.83 6.97
N VAL A 214 9.26 -2.20 5.86
CA VAL A 214 9.22 -0.74 5.65
C VAL A 214 7.88 -0.38 5.05
N VAL A 215 7.29 0.72 5.49
CA VAL A 215 6.06 1.27 4.89
C VAL A 215 6.40 2.49 4.05
N ALA A 216 5.99 2.49 2.79
CA ALA A 216 6.09 3.62 1.88
C ALA A 216 4.72 4.25 1.66
N VAL A 217 4.55 5.50 2.08
CA VAL A 217 3.34 6.28 1.85
C VAL A 217 3.50 7.07 0.55
N THR A 218 2.91 6.58 -0.53
CA THR A 218 3.06 7.13 -1.89
C THR A 218 2.16 8.33 -2.17
N LYS A 219 2.27 8.93 -3.35
CA LYS A 219 1.43 10.04 -3.83
C LYS A 219 1.44 11.28 -2.94
N THR A 220 2.55 11.55 -2.23
CA THR A 220 2.71 12.74 -1.39
C THR A 220 2.59 14.05 -2.18
N ASP A 221 2.82 14.03 -3.50
CA ASP A 221 2.59 15.12 -4.44
C ASP A 221 1.12 15.47 -4.66
N LYS A 222 0.21 14.51 -4.46
CA LYS A 222 -1.24 14.74 -4.58
C LYS A 222 -1.84 15.33 -3.31
N ASN A 223 -1.28 15.00 -2.15
CA ASN A 223 -1.79 15.45 -0.85
C ASN A 223 -0.79 16.36 -0.10
N ILE A 224 -0.32 17.41 -0.76
CA ILE A 224 0.79 18.28 -0.33
C ILE A 224 0.65 18.79 1.11
N ARG A 225 -0.56 19.08 1.57
CA ARG A 225 -0.80 19.67 2.89
C ARG A 225 -0.93 18.66 4.03
N ARG A 226 -1.36 17.43 3.73
CA ARG A 226 -1.73 16.44 4.76
C ARG A 226 -0.86 15.19 4.79
N TRP A 227 -0.04 14.94 3.78
CA TRP A 227 0.72 13.70 3.72
C TRP A 227 1.61 13.44 4.94
N ARG A 228 2.18 14.53 5.54
CA ARG A 228 3.00 14.39 6.75
C ARG A 228 2.18 13.96 7.96
N ALA A 229 0.97 14.49 8.10
CA ALA A 229 0.05 14.06 9.16
C ALA A 229 -0.35 12.59 8.97
N ILE A 230 -0.60 12.16 7.73
CA ILE A 230 -0.91 10.75 7.43
C ILE A 230 0.27 9.85 7.76
N VAL A 231 1.50 10.20 7.38
CA VAL A 231 2.71 9.44 7.75
C VAL A 231 2.86 9.33 9.29
N GLU A 232 2.57 10.39 10.02
CA GLU A 232 2.64 10.37 11.49
C GLU A 232 1.51 9.56 12.11
N ASP A 233 0.29 9.66 11.56
CA ASP A 233 -0.84 8.81 11.96
C ASP A 233 -0.54 7.33 11.71
N ASP A 234 0.04 6.98 10.55
CA ASP A 234 0.44 5.61 10.23
C ASP A 234 1.49 5.09 11.22
N ARG A 235 2.52 5.89 11.55
CA ARG A 235 3.51 5.51 12.58
C ARG A 235 2.87 5.25 13.92
N ARG A 236 1.94 6.10 14.33
CA ARG A 236 1.21 5.97 15.59
C ARG A 236 0.34 4.70 15.58
N LEU A 237 -0.47 4.51 14.56
CA LEU A 237 -1.35 3.34 14.43
C LEU A 237 -0.57 2.03 14.38
N ILE A 238 0.53 1.97 13.63
CA ILE A 238 1.41 0.79 13.58
C ILE A 238 1.99 0.49 14.97
N ARG A 239 2.46 1.51 15.68
CA ARG A 239 2.99 1.33 17.04
C ARG A 239 1.93 0.88 18.03
N GLU A 240 0.74 1.46 17.96
CA GLU A 240 -0.39 1.10 18.84
C GLU A 240 -0.89 -0.33 18.60
N HIS A 241 -1.00 -0.77 17.34
CA HIS A 241 -1.57 -2.07 17.00
C HIS A 241 -0.55 -3.21 16.96
N LEU A 242 0.70 -2.92 16.53
CA LEU A 242 1.72 -3.97 16.37
C LEU A 242 2.81 -3.93 17.45
N GLY A 243 2.78 -2.95 18.36
CA GLY A 243 3.78 -2.81 19.42
C GLY A 243 5.21 -2.60 18.89
N ALA A 244 5.38 -2.15 17.63
CA ALA A 244 6.68 -2.06 16.98
C ALA A 244 6.89 -0.74 16.25
N ASP A 245 8.15 -0.33 16.19
CA ASP A 245 8.57 0.87 15.46
C ASP A 245 9.01 0.45 14.04
N VAL A 246 8.07 0.53 13.09
CA VAL A 246 8.30 0.25 11.69
C VAL A 246 8.63 1.55 10.96
N PRO A 247 9.68 1.61 10.13
CA PRO A 247 9.97 2.80 9.33
C PRO A 247 8.82 3.12 8.38
N VAL A 248 8.28 4.36 8.46
CA VAL A 248 7.24 4.86 7.56
C VAL A 248 7.77 6.08 6.83
N ILE A 249 7.87 6.00 5.50
CA ILE A 249 8.51 7.00 4.65
C ILE A 249 7.53 7.52 3.61
N GLY A 250 7.34 8.84 3.57
CA GLY A 250 6.51 9.48 2.55
C GLY A 250 7.27 9.67 1.23
N VAL A 251 6.72 9.14 0.12
CA VAL A 251 7.39 9.16 -1.19
C VAL A 251 6.50 9.77 -2.28
N SER A 252 7.09 10.59 -3.15
CA SER A 252 6.50 11.01 -4.42
C SER A 252 7.27 10.38 -5.58
N SER A 253 6.74 9.31 -6.15
CA SER A 253 7.32 8.68 -7.34
C SER A 253 7.39 9.64 -8.52
N LEU A 254 6.40 10.53 -8.67
CA LEU A 254 6.40 11.55 -9.73
C LEU A 254 7.60 12.49 -9.61
N ARG A 255 7.84 13.05 -8.41
CA ARG A 255 8.99 13.95 -8.18
C ARG A 255 10.32 13.22 -8.29
N ALA A 256 10.39 11.96 -7.88
CA ALA A 256 11.58 11.16 -8.06
C ALA A 256 11.92 10.99 -9.54
N MET A 257 10.93 10.76 -10.40
CA MET A 257 11.12 10.67 -11.85
C MET A 257 11.46 12.03 -12.48
N ASP A 258 10.85 13.13 -12.01
CA ASP A 258 11.23 14.47 -12.44
C ASP A 258 12.72 14.78 -12.13
N ALA A 259 13.23 14.25 -11.00
CA ALA A 259 14.65 14.38 -10.67
C ALA A 259 15.54 13.58 -11.63
N VAL A 260 15.13 12.38 -12.03
CA VAL A 260 15.87 11.57 -13.03
C VAL A 260 15.96 12.31 -14.37
N ASP A 261 14.84 12.84 -14.86
CA ASP A 261 14.78 13.57 -16.13
C ASP A 261 15.66 14.85 -16.12
N MET A 262 15.77 15.47 -14.95
CA MET A 262 16.55 16.70 -14.77
C MET A 262 18.04 16.44 -14.55
N ALA A 263 18.43 15.23 -14.17
CA ALA A 263 19.81 14.92 -13.74
C ALA A 263 20.88 15.25 -14.80
N ALA A 264 20.54 15.09 -16.09
CA ALA A 264 21.46 15.39 -17.18
C ALA A 264 21.64 16.90 -17.43
N THR A 265 20.64 17.74 -17.10
CA THR A 265 20.64 19.18 -17.39
C THR A 265 20.99 20.04 -16.18
N ASP A 266 20.55 19.68 -14.99
CA ASP A 266 20.80 20.39 -13.74
C ASP A 266 20.94 19.38 -12.56
N PRO A 267 22.15 18.82 -12.37
CA PRO A 267 22.38 17.80 -11.34
C PRO A 267 22.11 18.29 -9.90
N GLN A 268 22.39 19.56 -9.60
CA GLN A 268 22.17 20.09 -8.24
C GLN A 268 20.68 20.20 -7.92
N ARG A 269 19.90 20.71 -8.85
CA ARG A 269 18.46 20.82 -8.69
C ARG A 269 17.81 19.45 -8.68
N ALA A 270 18.26 18.52 -9.52
CA ALA A 270 17.84 17.12 -9.54
C ALA A 270 18.04 16.45 -8.18
N ALA A 271 19.24 16.58 -7.59
CA ALA A 271 19.53 16.05 -6.25
C ALA A 271 18.59 16.62 -5.18
N GLY A 272 18.33 17.94 -5.22
CA GLY A 272 17.38 18.57 -4.30
C GLY A 272 15.94 18.09 -4.48
N ILE A 273 15.50 17.79 -5.71
CA ILE A 273 14.16 17.21 -5.97
C ILE A 273 14.11 15.75 -5.49
N ALA A 274 15.15 14.96 -5.80
CA ALA A 274 15.25 13.57 -5.35
C ALA A 274 15.18 13.47 -3.81
N GLN A 275 15.91 14.31 -3.10
CA GLN A 275 15.86 14.35 -1.64
C GLN A 275 14.45 14.66 -1.09
N ARG A 276 13.78 15.68 -1.67
CA ARG A 276 12.42 16.05 -1.26
C ARG A 276 11.34 15.08 -1.71
N SER A 277 11.64 14.18 -2.65
CA SER A 277 10.71 13.13 -3.07
C SER A 277 10.59 11.98 -2.07
N GLY A 278 11.52 11.86 -1.10
CA GLY A 278 11.61 10.75 -0.16
C GLY A 278 12.29 9.49 -0.74
N ILE A 279 12.60 9.45 -2.04
CA ILE A 279 13.16 8.24 -2.68
C ILE A 279 14.59 7.95 -2.20
N VAL A 280 15.37 8.98 -1.90
CA VAL A 280 16.74 8.85 -1.39
C VAL A 280 16.71 8.24 0.01
N GLU A 281 15.80 8.71 0.87
CA GLU A 281 15.59 8.16 2.21
C GLU A 281 15.16 6.70 2.14
N LEU A 282 14.21 6.36 1.25
CA LEU A 282 13.75 4.98 1.07
C LEU A 282 14.87 4.06 0.60
N ARG A 283 15.68 4.46 -0.39
CA ARG A 283 16.85 3.69 -0.84
C ARG A 283 17.86 3.48 0.28
N GLY A 284 18.17 4.53 1.03
CA GLY A 284 19.08 4.45 2.18
C GLY A 284 18.57 3.49 3.26
N GLN A 285 17.28 3.52 3.56
CA GLN A 285 16.66 2.60 4.52
C GLN A 285 16.74 1.14 4.04
N ILE A 286 16.41 0.87 2.76
CA ILE A 286 16.52 -0.46 2.15
C ILE A 286 17.97 -0.96 2.24
N THR A 287 18.93 -0.16 1.81
CA THR A 287 20.35 -0.52 1.85
C THR A 287 20.81 -0.83 3.27
N THR A 288 20.43 0.01 4.25
CA THR A 288 20.81 -0.18 5.65
C THR A 288 20.25 -1.48 6.23
N LEU A 289 18.99 -1.80 5.93
CA LEU A 289 18.35 -3.01 6.43
C LEU A 289 18.93 -4.27 5.80
N LEU A 290 19.27 -4.22 4.50
CA LEU A 290 19.80 -5.38 3.77
C LEU A 290 21.32 -5.57 3.93
N ALA A 291 22.05 -4.59 4.46
CA ALA A 291 23.49 -4.65 4.59
C ALA A 291 24.01 -5.76 5.54
N ASN A 292 23.17 -6.22 6.47
CA ASN A 292 23.53 -7.28 7.40
C ASN A 292 22.47 -8.38 7.47
N PRO A 293 22.55 -9.40 6.59
CA PRO A 293 21.60 -10.50 6.54
C PRO A 293 21.49 -11.30 7.86
N GLN A 294 22.59 -11.42 8.59
CA GLN A 294 22.61 -12.14 9.87
C GLN A 294 21.84 -11.36 10.96
N ALA A 295 21.89 -10.03 10.89
CA ALA A 295 21.12 -9.19 11.80
C ALA A 295 19.60 -9.23 11.51
N LEU A 296 19.19 -9.53 10.28
CA LEU A 296 17.77 -9.65 9.93
C LEU A 296 17.11 -10.77 10.73
N GLY A 297 17.67 -11.99 10.71
CA GLY A 297 17.11 -13.12 11.46
C GLY A 297 17.03 -12.86 12.96
N LEU A 298 18.09 -12.32 13.54
CA LEU A 298 18.11 -11.95 14.97
C LEU A 298 17.05 -10.88 15.28
N ARG A 299 16.93 -9.86 14.42
CA ARG A 299 15.95 -8.80 14.59
C ARG A 299 14.52 -9.34 14.53
N SER A 300 14.18 -10.13 13.51
CA SER A 300 12.86 -10.75 13.36
C SER A 300 12.53 -11.65 14.54
N ALA A 301 13.47 -12.46 14.99
CA ALA A 301 13.30 -13.29 16.19
C ALA A 301 13.04 -12.46 17.43
N MET A 302 13.79 -11.37 17.65
CA MET A 302 13.59 -10.46 18.78
C MET A 302 12.23 -9.76 18.73
N GLU A 303 11.79 -9.30 17.55
CA GLU A 303 10.48 -8.66 17.36
C GLU A 303 9.35 -9.66 17.64
N SER A 304 9.40 -10.87 17.10
CA SER A 304 8.43 -11.94 17.35
C SER A 304 8.32 -12.27 18.84
N VAL A 305 9.46 -12.46 19.51
CA VAL A 305 9.52 -12.76 20.95
C VAL A 305 9.01 -11.59 21.78
N THR A 306 9.32 -10.34 21.43
CA THR A 306 8.85 -9.15 22.15
C THR A 306 7.34 -9.05 22.10
N THR A 307 6.74 -9.22 20.91
CA THR A 307 5.29 -9.22 20.74
C THR A 307 4.64 -10.30 21.63
N LYS A 308 5.18 -11.51 21.60
CA LYS A 308 4.61 -12.61 22.38
C LYS A 308 4.79 -12.44 23.90
N LEU A 309 5.90 -11.84 24.34
CA LEU A 309 6.09 -11.53 25.75
C LEU A 309 5.13 -10.44 26.24
N VAL A 310 4.84 -9.43 25.42
CA VAL A 310 3.84 -8.40 25.76
C VAL A 310 2.45 -9.03 25.92
N GLU A 311 2.05 -9.92 25.01
CA GLU A 311 0.80 -10.67 25.12
C GLU A 311 0.76 -11.54 26.38
N LEU A 312 1.87 -12.22 26.69
CA LEU A 312 2.01 -13.07 27.88
C LEU A 312 1.88 -12.23 29.16
N VAL A 313 2.54 -11.09 29.23
CA VAL A 313 2.43 -10.17 30.39
C VAL A 313 0.97 -9.72 30.54
N ALA A 314 0.32 -9.24 29.48
CA ALA A 314 -1.06 -8.79 29.55
C ALA A 314 -2.05 -9.90 29.95
N ARG A 315 -1.78 -11.17 29.56
CA ARG A 315 -2.55 -12.32 29.99
C ARG A 315 -2.33 -12.62 31.47
N THR A 316 -1.07 -12.62 31.90
CA THR A 316 -0.70 -12.91 33.30
C THR A 316 -1.24 -11.84 34.25
N ASP A 317 -1.18 -10.56 33.87
CA ASP A 317 -1.74 -9.46 34.67
C ASP A 317 -3.27 -9.63 34.86
N ARG A 318 -3.99 -10.02 33.82
CA ARG A 318 -5.42 -10.34 33.91
C ARG A 318 -5.69 -11.54 34.81
N GLU A 319 -4.88 -12.60 34.70
CA GLU A 319 -4.99 -13.78 35.59
C GLU A 319 -4.74 -13.42 37.06
N ILE A 320 -3.79 -12.53 37.34
CA ILE A 320 -3.53 -12.01 38.69
C ILE A 320 -4.72 -11.21 39.20
N GLU A 321 -5.28 -10.30 38.40
CA GLU A 321 -6.47 -9.50 38.75
C GLU A 321 -7.67 -10.38 39.10
N VAL A 322 -7.97 -11.39 38.24
CA VAL A 322 -9.06 -12.36 38.47
C VAL A 322 -8.84 -13.19 39.74
N ASN A 323 -7.59 -13.62 39.97
CA ASN A 323 -7.30 -14.44 41.18
C ASN A 323 -7.27 -13.63 42.48
N ALA A 324 -7.03 -12.31 42.41
CA ALA A 324 -7.08 -11.42 43.58
C ALA A 324 -8.52 -11.20 44.08
N GLU A 325 -9.49 -11.09 43.14
CA GLU A 325 -10.93 -10.94 43.46
C GLU A 325 -11.76 -11.86 42.57
N PRO A 326 -11.83 -13.18 42.89
CA PRO A 326 -12.38 -14.19 41.96
C PRO A 326 -13.83 -13.97 41.54
N THR A 327 -14.65 -13.46 42.44
CA THR A 327 -16.09 -13.24 42.19
C THR A 327 -16.32 -12.02 41.28
N GLU A 328 -15.55 -10.97 41.45
CA GLU A 328 -15.69 -9.75 40.67
C GLU A 328 -14.93 -9.87 39.32
N GLY A 329 -13.77 -10.53 39.32
CA GLY A 329 -12.97 -10.77 38.12
C GLY A 329 -13.68 -11.70 37.10
N VAL A 330 -14.36 -12.76 37.55
CA VAL A 330 -15.14 -13.64 36.68
C VAL A 330 -16.33 -12.89 36.08
N ALA A 331 -17.07 -12.13 36.90
CA ALA A 331 -18.21 -11.35 36.42
C ALA A 331 -17.78 -10.28 35.39
N LYS A 332 -16.60 -9.65 35.58
CA LYS A 332 -16.04 -8.68 34.64
C LYS A 332 -15.64 -9.34 33.32
N LEU A 333 -15.00 -10.52 33.36
CA LEU A 333 -14.63 -11.26 32.15
C LEU A 333 -15.85 -11.75 31.37
N GLU A 334 -16.86 -12.23 32.04
CA GLU A 334 -18.14 -12.61 31.42
C GLU A 334 -18.83 -11.42 30.77
N GLN A 335 -18.78 -10.26 31.42
CA GLN A 335 -19.33 -9.03 30.87
C GLN A 335 -18.53 -8.56 29.63
N GLU A 336 -17.19 -8.56 29.70
CA GLU A 336 -16.32 -8.21 28.57
C GLU A 336 -16.49 -9.18 27.39
N GLN A 337 -16.62 -10.48 27.68
CA GLN A 337 -16.88 -11.48 26.65
C GLN A 337 -18.22 -11.22 25.95
N LYS A 338 -19.28 -10.96 26.73
CA LYS A 338 -20.58 -10.64 26.17
C LYS A 338 -20.57 -9.37 25.32
N GLU A 339 -19.91 -8.32 25.79
CA GLU A 339 -19.74 -7.07 25.01
C GLU A 339 -18.96 -7.30 23.71
N LEU A 340 -17.92 -8.15 23.74
CA LEU A 340 -17.15 -8.52 22.55
C LEU A 340 -17.96 -9.36 21.56
N GLU A 341 -18.78 -10.29 22.03
CA GLU A 341 -19.68 -11.09 21.20
C GLU A 341 -20.75 -10.20 20.54
N GLU A 342 -21.39 -9.31 21.32
CA GLU A 342 -22.36 -8.33 20.81
C GLU A 342 -21.71 -7.38 19.77
N LEU A 343 -20.50 -6.89 20.04
CA LEU A 343 -19.74 -6.04 19.08
C LEU A 343 -19.39 -6.81 17.79
N LYS A 344 -19.04 -8.09 17.91
CA LYS A 344 -18.68 -8.93 16.75
C LYS A 344 -19.89 -9.24 15.87
N GLU A 345 -21.04 -9.58 16.49
CA GLU A 345 -22.29 -9.76 15.75
C GLU A 345 -22.73 -8.48 15.06
N HIS A 346 -22.75 -7.36 15.77
CA HIS A 346 -23.09 -6.07 15.20
C HIS A 346 -22.10 -5.61 14.10
N ALA A 347 -20.80 -5.85 14.26
CA ALA A 347 -19.81 -5.49 13.25
C ALA A 347 -20.06 -6.23 11.93
N SER A 348 -20.38 -7.53 11.99
CA SER A 348 -20.71 -8.33 10.78
C SER A 348 -21.99 -7.87 10.11
N GLU A 349 -23.04 -7.59 10.88
CA GLU A 349 -24.29 -7.04 10.35
C GLU A 349 -24.07 -5.65 9.71
N TRP A 350 -23.31 -4.79 10.36
CA TRP A 350 -22.99 -3.45 9.85
C TRP A 350 -22.17 -3.50 8.57
N GLU A 351 -21.20 -4.39 8.49
CA GLU A 351 -20.39 -4.57 7.28
C GLU A 351 -21.27 -4.99 6.09
N GLN A 352 -22.17 -5.94 6.29
CA GLN A 352 -23.09 -6.40 5.25
C GLN A 352 -24.09 -5.30 4.85
N LEU A 353 -24.68 -4.59 5.82
CA LEU A 353 -25.61 -3.50 5.56
C LEU A 353 -24.94 -2.34 4.85
N LEU A 354 -23.74 -1.94 5.28
CA LEU A 354 -22.98 -0.86 4.69
C LEU A 354 -22.51 -1.20 3.27
N SER A 355 -22.02 -2.42 3.05
CA SER A 355 -21.63 -2.91 1.73
C SER A 355 -22.79 -2.91 0.75
N ARG A 356 -23.96 -3.40 1.19
CA ARG A 356 -25.21 -3.35 0.40
C ARG A 356 -25.61 -1.92 0.08
N ASP A 357 -25.60 -1.03 1.08
CA ASP A 357 -26.03 0.36 0.89
C ASP A 357 -25.07 1.13 -0.02
N ILE A 358 -23.77 0.86 0.03
CA ILE A 358 -22.76 1.39 -0.90
C ILE A 358 -23.00 0.88 -2.33
N GLN A 359 -23.30 -0.41 -2.51
CA GLN A 359 -23.62 -0.96 -3.84
C GLN A 359 -24.90 -0.33 -4.40
N LEU A 360 -25.95 -0.21 -3.61
CA LEU A 360 -27.19 0.43 -4.03
C LEU A 360 -26.97 1.91 -4.37
N MET A 361 -26.16 2.62 -3.61
CA MET A 361 -25.78 4.00 -3.90
C MET A 361 -25.01 4.09 -5.22
N ARG A 362 -24.04 3.21 -5.44
CA ARG A 362 -23.27 3.17 -6.69
C ARG A 362 -24.17 2.96 -7.91
N ASN A 363 -25.11 2.03 -7.84
CA ASN A 363 -26.06 1.76 -8.92
C ASN A 363 -26.95 2.99 -9.18
N ARG A 364 -27.50 3.60 -8.11
CA ARG A 364 -28.30 4.82 -8.24
C ARG A 364 -27.53 5.99 -8.85
N ILE A 365 -26.26 6.19 -8.45
CA ILE A 365 -25.40 7.22 -9.06
C ILE A 365 -25.23 6.96 -10.55
N THR A 366 -24.99 5.71 -10.94
CA THR A 366 -24.80 5.33 -12.35
C THR A 366 -26.09 5.60 -13.14
N ASP A 367 -27.22 5.12 -12.64
CA ASP A 367 -28.53 5.27 -13.32
C ASP A 367 -28.95 6.74 -13.44
N GLU A 368 -28.82 7.55 -12.36
CA GLU A 368 -29.13 8.97 -12.38
C GLU A 368 -28.19 9.74 -13.34
N LEU A 369 -26.86 9.45 -13.28
CA LEU A 369 -25.89 10.10 -14.17
C LEU A 369 -26.13 9.76 -15.64
N ASP A 370 -26.42 8.53 -15.97
CA ASP A 370 -26.67 8.11 -17.35
C ASP A 370 -27.93 8.80 -17.91
N GLY A 371 -29.01 8.88 -17.11
CA GLY A 371 -30.22 9.60 -17.48
C GLY A 371 -30.00 11.10 -17.69
N ASP A 372 -29.29 11.73 -16.77
CA ASP A 372 -29.00 13.16 -16.80
C ASP A 372 -28.02 13.53 -17.93
N ILE A 373 -27.00 12.70 -18.18
CA ILE A 373 -26.06 12.87 -19.30
C ILE A 373 -26.82 12.75 -20.64
N GLU A 374 -27.77 11.81 -20.74
CA GLU A 374 -28.58 11.69 -21.96
C GLU A 374 -29.48 12.90 -22.20
N GLN A 375 -30.11 13.44 -21.14
CA GLN A 375 -30.86 14.68 -21.22
C GLN A 375 -29.98 15.85 -21.64
N LEU A 376 -28.79 15.96 -21.08
CA LEU A 376 -27.81 16.99 -21.43
C LEU A 376 -27.38 16.85 -22.90
N ARG A 377 -27.10 15.64 -23.35
CA ARG A 377 -26.77 15.34 -24.76
C ARG A 377 -27.87 15.75 -25.69
N ASN A 378 -29.12 15.41 -25.37
CA ASN A 378 -30.29 15.76 -26.17
C ASN A 378 -30.51 17.27 -26.21
N LYS A 379 -30.37 17.98 -25.10
CA LYS A 379 -30.44 19.45 -25.03
C LYS A 379 -29.42 20.10 -25.96
N TRP A 380 -28.16 19.67 -25.88
CA TRP A 380 -27.09 20.24 -26.68
C TRP A 380 -27.19 19.85 -28.15
N THR A 381 -27.64 18.63 -28.48
CA THR A 381 -27.91 18.22 -29.86
C THR A 381 -29.00 19.08 -30.49
N LYS A 382 -30.11 19.34 -29.78
CA LYS A 382 -31.17 20.23 -30.27
C LYS A 382 -30.63 21.64 -30.50
N ARG A 383 -29.83 22.17 -29.58
CA ARG A 383 -29.25 23.50 -29.69
C ARG A 383 -28.26 23.61 -30.85
N ILE A 384 -27.40 22.61 -31.05
CA ILE A 384 -26.48 22.56 -32.18
C ILE A 384 -27.23 22.53 -33.51
N ASN A 385 -28.31 21.77 -33.58
CA ASN A 385 -29.13 21.67 -34.81
C ASN A 385 -29.90 22.96 -35.08
N SER A 386 -30.35 23.68 -34.07
CA SER A 386 -31.11 24.93 -34.23
C SER A 386 -30.21 26.15 -34.53
N GLU A 387 -29.05 26.26 -33.88
CA GLU A 387 -28.13 27.39 -34.07
C GLU A 387 -27.19 27.20 -35.27
N GLY A 388 -27.04 25.98 -35.76
CA GLY A 388 -26.26 25.60 -36.92
C GLY A 388 -24.74 25.58 -36.68
N MET A 389 -24.03 24.81 -37.52
CA MET A 389 -22.58 24.58 -37.43
C MET A 389 -21.74 25.89 -37.59
N ARG A 390 -22.32 26.95 -38.08
CA ARG A 390 -21.62 28.24 -38.28
C ARG A 390 -21.29 28.94 -36.95
N VAL A 391 -22.19 28.86 -35.98
CA VAL A 391 -22.00 29.44 -34.64
C VAL A 391 -20.98 28.65 -33.86
N LEU A 392 -21.00 27.33 -33.92
CA LEU A 392 -20.02 26.44 -33.33
C LEU A 392 -18.59 26.68 -33.81
N ARG A 393 -18.41 26.86 -35.13
CA ARG A 393 -17.11 27.14 -35.73
C ARG A 393 -16.57 28.52 -35.39
N SER A 394 -17.43 29.50 -35.10
CA SER A 394 -17.00 30.87 -34.77
C SER A 394 -16.50 31.02 -33.33
N LYS A 395 -17.06 30.25 -32.35
CA LYS A 395 -16.71 30.35 -30.92
C LYS A 395 -16.67 29.00 -30.23
N PRO A 396 -15.82 28.04 -30.64
CA PRO A 396 -15.82 26.69 -30.09
C PRO A 396 -15.51 26.64 -28.60
N GLN A 397 -14.68 27.56 -28.10
CA GLN A 397 -14.27 27.60 -26.70
C GLN A 397 -15.44 27.95 -25.76
N VAL A 398 -16.36 28.81 -26.17
CA VAL A 398 -17.54 29.20 -25.38
C VAL A 398 -18.49 28.00 -25.22
N PHE A 399 -18.70 27.26 -26.28
CA PHE A 399 -19.52 26.05 -26.29
C PHE A 399 -18.96 24.97 -25.37
N THR A 400 -17.68 24.67 -25.53
CA THR A 400 -16.99 23.67 -24.70
C THR A 400 -17.04 24.04 -23.23
N SER A 401 -16.81 25.33 -22.89
CA SER A 401 -16.85 25.81 -21.52
C SER A 401 -18.25 25.71 -20.90
N GLN A 402 -19.32 25.99 -21.68
CA GLN A 402 -20.69 25.87 -21.19
C GLN A 402 -21.06 24.40 -20.93
N ILE A 403 -20.74 23.50 -21.86
CA ILE A 403 -20.96 22.05 -21.68
C ILE A 403 -20.19 21.54 -20.46
N GLU A 404 -18.92 21.92 -20.31
CA GLU A 404 -18.12 21.53 -19.16
C GLU A 404 -18.69 22.03 -17.84
N THR A 405 -19.23 23.24 -17.82
CA THR A 405 -19.87 23.80 -16.62
C THR A 405 -21.15 23.04 -16.29
N GLU A 406 -22.05 22.86 -17.23
CA GLU A 406 -23.30 22.12 -17.02
C GLU A 406 -23.04 20.66 -16.60
N LEU A 407 -22.08 19.97 -17.23
CA LEU A 407 -21.69 18.61 -16.86
C LEU A 407 -21.08 18.55 -15.45
N THR A 408 -20.28 19.54 -15.10
CA THR A 408 -19.65 19.64 -13.78
C THR A 408 -20.68 19.85 -12.68
N ASP A 409 -21.65 20.72 -12.93
CA ASP A 409 -22.73 21.04 -11.99
C ASP A 409 -23.67 19.83 -11.81
N LEU A 410 -23.98 19.12 -12.88
CA LEU A 410 -24.79 17.90 -12.88
C LEU A 410 -24.14 16.80 -12.06
N ILE A 411 -22.88 16.47 -12.32
CA ILE A 411 -22.13 15.47 -11.57
C ILE A 411 -22.05 15.88 -10.08
N GLY A 412 -21.81 17.17 -9.81
CA GLY A 412 -21.74 17.70 -8.46
C GLY A 412 -23.03 17.54 -7.68
N THR A 413 -24.14 17.90 -8.30
CA THR A 413 -25.47 17.82 -7.67
C THR A 413 -25.84 16.37 -7.35
N THR A 414 -25.62 15.45 -8.29
CA THR A 414 -25.89 14.01 -8.09
C THR A 414 -25.03 13.43 -6.97
N LEU A 415 -23.72 13.72 -6.94
CA LEU A 415 -22.82 13.24 -5.90
C LEU A 415 -23.16 13.83 -4.52
N ASP A 416 -23.45 15.13 -4.42
CA ASP A 416 -23.80 15.76 -3.15
C ASP A 416 -25.12 15.22 -2.57
N LYS A 417 -26.10 14.94 -3.43
CA LYS A 417 -27.37 14.30 -3.05
C LYS A 417 -27.11 12.89 -2.47
N GLN A 418 -26.30 12.09 -3.12
CA GLN A 418 -26.03 10.72 -2.69
C GLN A 418 -25.14 10.68 -1.43
N LEU A 419 -24.17 11.58 -1.31
CA LEU A 419 -23.36 11.74 -0.10
C LEU A 419 -24.20 12.16 1.10
N ALA A 420 -25.20 13.03 0.91
CA ALA A 420 -26.14 13.40 1.97
C ALA A 420 -26.95 12.18 2.44
N GLY A 421 -27.42 11.34 1.52
CA GLY A 421 -28.11 10.09 1.85
C GLY A 421 -27.22 9.10 2.62
N LEU A 422 -25.96 8.94 2.22
CA LEU A 422 -25.01 8.09 2.92
C LEU A 422 -24.72 8.62 4.35
N LYS A 423 -24.58 9.92 4.50
CA LYS A 423 -24.40 10.55 5.80
C LYS A 423 -25.57 10.30 6.73
N GLN A 424 -26.79 10.46 6.23
CA GLN A 424 -28.00 10.18 7.01
C GLN A 424 -28.07 8.71 7.43
N ARG A 425 -27.67 7.81 6.54
CA ARG A 425 -27.63 6.37 6.83
C ARG A 425 -26.54 6.03 7.86
N ALA A 426 -25.35 6.61 7.73
CA ALA A 426 -24.29 6.46 8.72
C ALA A 426 -24.72 6.95 10.11
N GLN A 427 -25.45 8.08 10.19
CA GLN A 427 -26.02 8.57 11.45
C GLN A 427 -27.04 7.60 12.08
N GLN A 428 -27.83 6.91 11.26
CA GLN A 428 -28.78 5.89 11.73
C GLN A 428 -28.09 4.62 12.22
N LEU A 429 -27.01 4.20 11.55
CA LEU A 429 -26.27 2.98 11.90
C LEU A 429 -25.32 3.19 13.09
N PHE A 430 -24.81 4.39 13.28
CA PHE A 430 -23.81 4.73 14.30
C PHE A 430 -24.23 5.97 15.12
N PRO A 431 -25.35 5.92 15.86
CA PRO A 431 -25.87 7.10 16.59
C PRO A 431 -24.88 7.58 17.66
N ASP A 432 -24.13 6.69 18.27
CA ASP A 432 -23.21 6.95 19.39
C ASP A 432 -21.75 7.20 18.96
N ARG A 433 -21.47 7.24 17.64
CA ARG A 433 -20.13 7.43 17.08
C ARG A 433 -20.05 8.60 16.09
N PRO A 434 -20.06 9.84 16.58
CA PRO A 434 -20.07 11.02 15.74
C PRO A 434 -18.79 11.18 14.88
N GLU A 435 -17.67 10.61 15.28
CA GLU A 435 -16.41 10.61 14.49
C GLU A 435 -16.55 9.87 13.16
N ILE A 436 -17.29 8.76 13.09
CA ILE A 436 -17.56 8.03 11.83
C ILE A 436 -18.41 8.91 10.91
N VAL A 437 -19.43 9.56 11.45
CA VAL A 437 -20.31 10.45 10.71
C VAL A 437 -19.53 11.67 10.18
N HIS A 438 -18.59 12.22 10.98
CA HIS A 438 -17.73 13.33 10.57
C HIS A 438 -16.74 12.95 9.47
N SER A 439 -16.21 11.75 9.50
CA SER A 439 -15.32 11.20 8.45
C SER A 439 -16.04 11.14 7.10
N VAL A 440 -17.28 10.65 7.07
CA VAL A 440 -18.15 10.65 5.88
C VAL A 440 -18.56 12.06 5.46
N ALA A 441 -18.77 12.98 6.42
CA ALA A 441 -19.15 14.36 6.16
C ALA A 441 -18.04 15.24 5.58
N GLY A 442 -16.77 14.87 5.78
CA GLY A 442 -15.60 15.57 5.23
C GLY A 442 -15.40 15.33 3.72
N ALA A 443 -16.08 14.36 3.14
CA ALA A 443 -16.07 14.10 1.71
C ALA A 443 -16.99 15.10 0.99
N ARG A 444 -16.44 16.25 0.60
CA ARG A 444 -17.13 17.20 -0.30
C ARG A 444 -16.59 17.09 -1.70
N TRP A 445 -17.50 16.96 -2.67
CA TRP A 445 -17.15 17.12 -4.07
C TRP A 445 -16.74 18.59 -4.32
N SER A 446 -15.65 18.81 -5.07
CA SER A 446 -15.17 20.16 -5.38
C SER A 446 -14.95 20.30 -6.88
N PRO A 447 -15.74 21.17 -7.56
CA PRO A 447 -15.58 21.45 -8.99
C PRO A 447 -14.18 21.90 -9.36
N SER A 448 -13.52 22.63 -8.49
CA SER A 448 -12.15 23.11 -8.67
C SER A 448 -11.10 22.00 -8.63
N ARG A 449 -11.38 20.89 -7.94
CA ARG A 449 -10.52 19.69 -7.90
C ARG A 449 -10.61 18.92 -9.20
N TRP A 450 -11.81 18.76 -9.73
CA TRP A 450 -12.06 18.05 -11.00
C TRP A 450 -11.54 18.85 -12.21
N ARG A 451 -11.75 20.17 -12.27
CA ARG A 451 -11.21 21.04 -13.34
C ARG A 451 -9.68 21.04 -13.40
N ARG A 452 -9.00 20.98 -12.25
CA ARG A 452 -7.52 20.88 -12.20
C ARG A 452 -7.00 19.54 -12.68
N SER A 453 -7.67 18.45 -12.37
CA SER A 453 -7.33 17.12 -12.86
C SER A 453 -7.45 17.01 -14.39
N ARG A 454 -8.53 17.54 -14.97
CA ARG A 454 -8.75 17.55 -16.43
C ARG A 454 -7.83 18.52 -17.18
N ALA A 455 -7.55 19.69 -16.64
CA ALA A 455 -6.63 20.65 -17.29
C ALA A 455 -5.22 20.07 -17.43
N ALA A 456 -4.78 19.24 -16.52
CA ALA A 456 -3.52 18.51 -16.62
C ALA A 456 -3.55 17.45 -17.73
N THR A 457 -4.67 16.73 -17.89
CA THR A 457 -4.84 15.68 -18.90
C THR A 457 -5.00 16.26 -20.32
N TRP A 458 -5.68 17.41 -20.45
CA TRP A 458 -5.91 18.06 -21.75
C TRP A 458 -4.69 18.78 -22.31
N ARG A 459 -3.82 19.34 -21.45
CA ARG A 459 -2.53 19.93 -21.88
C ARG A 459 -1.55 18.88 -22.40
N ARG A 460 -1.64 17.63 -21.96
CA ARG A 460 -0.83 16.52 -22.52
C ARG A 460 -1.29 16.11 -23.91
N ARG A 461 -2.60 16.11 -24.24
CA ARG A 461 -3.11 15.72 -25.56
C ARG A 461 -2.92 16.76 -26.68
N ARG A 462 -2.51 18.00 -26.37
CA ARG A 462 -2.22 19.05 -27.37
C ARG A 462 -0.73 19.16 -27.72
N ARG A 463 0.12 18.31 -27.21
CA ARG A 463 1.56 18.26 -27.54
C ARG A 463 1.97 17.01 -28.33
N ILE A 464 1.01 16.31 -28.91
CA ILE A 464 1.22 15.26 -29.93
C ILE A 464 0.62 15.76 -31.24
#